data_d0eb8b92975d150f729a7cf4c5cf3081
#
_entry.id   d0eb8b92975d150f729a7cf4c5cf3081
#
_cell.length_a   1.000
_cell.length_b   1.000
_cell.length_c   1.000
_cell.angle_alpha   90.00
_cell.angle_beta   90.00
_cell.angle_gamma   90.00
#
_symmetry.space_group_name_H-M   'P 1'
#
loop_
_entity.id
_entity.type
_entity.pdbx_description
1 polymer ?
#
loop_
_entity_poly.entity_id
_entity_poly.type
_entity_poly.pdbx_seq_one_letter_code
_entity_poly.pdbx_strand_id
1 'polypeptide(L)' 'MSFAENLKQLRKEKQLSQEELAEILDVSRQAVSKWEQGIGYPEVEKLLLLSRKLNVSLDSLMETFKKIECFPG' A
#
# COMPACT_ATOMS: atom_id res chain seq x y z
N MET A 1 -12.08 -3.28 -2.16
CA MET A 1 -10.79 -4.00 -2.09
C MET A 1 -10.05 -3.58 -0.83
N SER A 2 -9.31 -4.50 -0.27
CA SER A 2 -8.54 -4.22 0.93
C SER A 2 -7.22 -3.54 0.58
N PHE A 3 -6.58 -2.97 1.58
CA PHE A 3 -5.26 -2.38 1.39
C PHE A 3 -4.28 -3.41 0.83
N ALA A 4 -4.36 -4.64 1.33
CA ALA A 4 -3.46 -5.70 0.88
C ALA A 4 -3.58 -5.94 -0.62
N GLU A 5 -4.80 -6.02 -1.09
CA GLU A 5 -5.04 -6.23 -2.52
C GLU A 5 -4.63 -5.02 -3.33
N ASN A 6 -4.92 -3.85 -2.83
CA ASN A 6 -4.54 -2.62 -3.52
C ASN A 6 -3.03 -2.50 -3.65
N LEU A 7 -2.32 -2.84 -2.59
CA LEU A 7 -0.88 -2.77 -2.61
C LEU A 7 -0.29 -3.77 -3.61
N LYS A 8 -0.81 -4.99 -3.59
CA LYS A 8 -0.34 -6.01 -4.50
C LYS A 8 -0.58 -5.60 -5.96
N GLN A 9 -1.76 -5.07 -6.23
CA GLN A 9 -2.10 -4.64 -7.58
C GLN A 9 -1.22 -3.49 -8.02
N LEU A 10 -1.00 -2.53 -7.15
CA LEU A 10 -0.15 -1.39 -7.46
C LEU A 10 1.27 -1.85 -7.79
N ARG A 11 1.79 -2.76 -6.98
CA ARG A 11 3.13 -3.29 -7.21
C ARG A 11 3.23 -3.94 -8.58
N LYS A 12 2.21 -4.73 -8.93
CA LYS A 12 2.21 -5.40 -10.23
C LYS A 12 2.11 -4.40 -11.37
N GLU A 13 1.31 -3.38 -11.20
CA GLU A 13 1.17 -2.35 -12.23
C GLU A 13 2.49 -1.63 -12.47
N LYS A 14 3.27 -1.44 -11.41
CA LYS A 14 4.57 -0.80 -11.53
C LYS A 14 5.66 -1.81 -11.90
N GLN A 15 5.29 -3.08 -12.05
CA GLN A 15 6.23 -4.14 -12.43
C GLN A 15 7.36 -4.30 -11.42
N LEU A 16 7.01 -4.21 -10.15
CA LEU A 16 7.97 -4.34 -9.07
C LEU A 16 7.81 -5.68 -8.38
N SER A 17 8.93 -6.26 -7.96
CA SER A 17 8.88 -7.42 -7.08
C SER A 17 8.67 -6.94 -5.66
N GLN A 18 8.34 -7.89 -4.75
CA GLN A 18 8.22 -7.53 -3.35
C GLN A 18 9.53 -6.97 -2.80
N GLU A 19 10.63 -7.55 -3.26
CA GLU A 19 11.94 -7.10 -2.82
C GLU A 19 12.23 -5.69 -3.29
N GLU A 20 11.88 -5.39 -4.53
CA GLU A 20 12.10 -4.06 -5.07
C GLU A 20 11.26 -3.02 -4.32
N LEU A 21 10.01 -3.36 -4.06
CA LEU A 21 9.17 -2.45 -3.30
C LEU A 21 9.71 -2.24 -1.90
N ALA A 22 10.20 -3.31 -1.28
CA ALA A 22 10.78 -3.22 0.06
C ALA A 22 11.97 -2.26 0.06
N GLU A 23 12.80 -2.32 -0.97
CA GLU A 23 13.94 -1.41 -1.07
C GLU A 23 13.50 0.03 -1.19
N ILE A 24 12.46 0.26 -1.99
CA ILE A 24 11.94 1.62 -2.18
C ILE A 24 11.45 2.19 -0.85
N LEU A 25 10.84 1.34 -0.04
CA LEU A 25 10.26 1.77 1.23
C LEU A 25 11.22 1.62 2.40
N ASP A 26 12.42 1.10 2.13
CA ASP A 26 13.42 0.91 3.19
C ASP A 26 12.89 0.00 4.30
N VAL A 27 12.27 -1.10 3.90
CA VAL A 27 11.77 -2.11 4.82
C VAL A 27 12.20 -3.48 4.32
N SER A 28 11.95 -4.52 5.12
CA SER A 28 12.30 -5.87 4.70
C SER A 28 11.26 -6.39 3.72
N ARG A 29 11.67 -7.34 2.88
CA ARG A 29 10.72 -7.99 1.98
C ARG A 29 9.61 -8.68 2.75
N GLN A 30 9.94 -9.20 3.93
CA GLN A 30 8.96 -9.86 4.76
C GLN A 30 7.84 -8.90 5.18
N ALA A 31 8.19 -7.65 5.42
CA ALA A 31 7.19 -6.66 5.78
C ALA A 31 6.21 -6.47 4.63
N VAL A 32 6.72 -6.31 3.42
CA VAL A 32 5.85 -6.15 2.25
C VAL A 32 4.97 -7.39 2.07
N SER A 33 5.55 -8.56 2.24
CA SER A 33 4.79 -9.79 2.10
C SER A 33 3.64 -9.86 3.09
N LYS A 34 3.89 -9.48 4.34
CA LYS A 34 2.85 -9.49 5.36
C LYS A 34 1.74 -8.50 5.03
N TRP A 35 2.11 -7.32 4.56
CA TRP A 35 1.11 -6.33 4.18
C TRP A 35 0.21 -6.85 3.06
N GLU A 36 0.80 -7.54 2.11
CA GLU A 36 0.03 -8.08 0.98
C GLU A 36 -0.81 -9.27 1.37
N GLN A 37 -0.51 -9.88 2.50
CA GLN A 37 -1.33 -10.97 3.03
C GLN A 37 -2.41 -10.48 3.98
N GLY A 38 -2.42 -9.19 4.27
CA GLY A 38 -3.40 -8.63 5.17
C GLY A 38 -3.07 -8.83 6.64
N ILE A 39 -1.81 -9.14 6.95
CA ILE A 39 -1.41 -9.42 8.33
C ILE A 39 -1.07 -8.15 9.10
N GLY A 40 -0.82 -7.06 8.41
CA GLY A 40 -0.49 -5.81 9.08
C GLY A 40 -0.53 -4.67 8.10
N TYR A 41 -0.20 -3.50 8.60
CA TYR A 41 -0.19 -2.29 7.79
C TYR A 41 1.12 -1.54 8.00
N PRO A 42 1.59 -0.84 6.97
CA PRO A 42 2.77 0.01 7.16
C PRO A 42 2.42 1.20 8.05
N GLU A 43 3.44 1.74 8.68
CA GLU A 43 3.30 2.95 9.46
C GLU A 43 2.97 4.12 8.55
N VAL A 44 2.43 5.18 9.15
CA VAL A 44 2.04 6.36 8.38
C VAL A 44 3.21 6.87 7.54
N GLU A 45 4.41 6.89 8.11
CA GLU A 45 5.59 7.32 7.35
C GLU A 45 5.78 6.50 6.09
N LYS A 46 5.60 5.19 6.20
CA LYS A 46 5.80 4.32 5.05
C LYS A 46 4.67 4.46 4.04
N LEU A 47 3.46 4.72 4.52
CA LEU A 47 2.34 4.98 3.63
C LEU A 47 2.58 6.24 2.80
N LEU A 48 3.06 7.29 3.46
CA LEU A 48 3.37 8.53 2.77
C LEU A 48 4.51 8.33 1.77
N LEU A 49 5.51 7.57 2.17
CA LEU A 49 6.63 7.28 1.30
C LEU A 49 6.16 6.49 0.08
N LEU A 50 5.29 5.52 0.31
CA LEU A 50 4.72 4.72 -0.77
C LEU A 50 3.97 5.61 -1.77
N SER A 51 3.15 6.49 -1.25
CA SER A 51 2.39 7.40 -2.09
C SER A 51 3.32 8.27 -2.92
N ARG A 52 4.35 8.81 -2.31
CA ARG A 52 5.27 9.72 -3.00
C ARG A 52 6.16 9.00 -4.00
N LYS A 53 6.71 7.86 -3.60
CA LYS A 53 7.64 7.13 -4.46
C LYS A 53 6.96 6.51 -5.66
N LEU A 54 5.74 6.02 -5.48
CA LEU A 54 5.02 5.38 -6.57
C LEU A 54 4.02 6.31 -7.22
N ASN A 55 3.95 7.54 -6.75
CA ASN A 55 3.11 8.56 -7.35
C ASN A 55 1.64 8.13 -7.42
N VAL A 56 1.14 7.66 -6.30
CA VAL A 56 -0.26 7.27 -6.17
C VAL A 56 -0.87 7.99 -4.98
N SER A 57 -2.16 8.19 -5.00
CA SER A 57 -2.82 8.85 -3.89
C SER A 57 -3.08 7.85 -2.77
N LEU A 58 -3.08 8.34 -1.54
CA LEU A 58 -3.42 7.50 -0.41
C LEU A 58 -4.87 7.03 -0.50
N ASP A 59 -5.73 7.85 -1.09
CA ASP A 59 -7.12 7.48 -1.28
C ASP A 59 -7.25 6.21 -2.09
N SER A 60 -6.44 6.08 -3.14
CA SER A 60 -6.47 4.87 -3.95
C SER A 60 -6.07 3.65 -3.16
N LEU A 61 -5.05 3.80 -2.32
CA LEU A 61 -4.57 2.68 -1.51
C LEU A 61 -5.57 2.30 -0.42
N MET A 62 -6.23 3.29 0.13
CA MET A 62 -7.13 3.10 1.26
C MET A 62 -8.58 3.20 0.82
N GLU A 63 -8.90 2.47 -0.21
CA GLU A 63 -10.23 2.54 -0.79
C GLU A 63 -11.34 2.20 0.20
N THR A 64 -11.02 1.34 1.14
CA THR A 64 -11.99 0.97 2.16
C THR A 64 -12.40 2.16 3.00
N PHE A 65 -11.44 3.00 3.33
CA PHE A 65 -11.72 4.23 4.06
C PHE A 65 -12.62 5.14 3.25
N LYS A 66 -12.37 5.20 1.97
CA LYS A 66 -13.16 6.03 1.10
C LYS A 66 -14.62 5.64 1.14
N LYS A 67 -14.89 4.36 1.17
CA LYS A 67 -16.27 3.88 1.27
C LYS A 67 -16.92 4.32 2.56
N ILE A 68 -16.18 4.27 3.63
CA ILE A 68 -16.70 4.70 4.94
C ILE A 68 -17.02 6.17 4.92
N GLU A 69 -16.20 6.93 4.24
CA GLU A 69 -16.39 8.38 4.19
C GLU A 69 -17.50 8.80 3.26
N CYS A 70 -18.00 7.90 2.47
CA CYS A 70 -19.05 8.23 1.53
C CYS A 70 -20.38 8.53 2.19
N PHE A 71 -20.57 8.10 3.41
CA PHE A 71 -21.83 8.43 4.06
C PHE A 71 -21.83 9.91 4.42
N PRO A 72 -22.98 10.51 4.38
CA PRO A 72 -23.07 11.94 4.60
C PRO A 72 -22.84 12.22 6.08
N GLY A 73 -21.66 12.50 6.40
CA GLY A 73 -21.35 12.87 7.78
C GLY A 73 -21.95 14.21 8.10
#